data_ea32183462703d91713b571c56de5a25
#
_entry.id   ea32183462703d91713b571c56de5a25
#
_cell.length_a   1.000
_cell.length_b   1.000
_cell.length_c   1.000
_cell.angle_alpha   90.00
_cell.angle_beta   90.00
_cell.angle_gamma   90.00
#
_symmetry.space_group_name_H-M   'P 1'
#
loop_
_entity.id
_entity.type
_entity.pdbx_description
1 polymer ?
#
loop_
_entity_poly.entity_id
_entity_poly.type
_entity_poly.pdbx_seq_one_letter_code
_entity_poly.pdbx_strand_id
1 'polypeptide(L)'
;MVLLPPNPTNTCFGCGGANERGMKLTFEQDDDAKRIRGRFALGAEYEGGKGYIHGGMIAVVLDEVMGKVCRFRGVRAVTAELNLEYLRPVKVDAMLRVEGYEAEMNGRNLFIVGEIWDEADVLLARGKGRFVILRDTDVRNRESRAARESAAKSS
;
A
#
# COMPACT_ATOMS: atom_id res chain seq x y z
N MET A 1 -12.28 5.34 -14.59
CA MET A 1 -11.18 5.39 -13.58
C MET A 1 -11.40 6.53 -12.62
N VAL A 2 -11.21 6.29 -11.31
CA VAL A 2 -11.38 7.28 -10.24
C VAL A 2 -10.03 7.52 -9.58
N LEU A 3 -9.60 8.80 -9.52
CA LEU A 3 -8.35 9.18 -8.86
C LEU A 3 -8.49 9.06 -7.34
N LEU A 4 -7.50 8.44 -6.70
CA LEU A 4 -7.35 8.31 -5.24
C LEU A 4 -6.12 9.11 -4.78
N PRO A 5 -6.25 10.44 -4.59
CA PRO A 5 -5.12 11.28 -4.19
C PRO A 5 -4.71 10.99 -2.73
N PRO A 6 -3.52 11.43 -2.31
CA PRO A 6 -3.14 11.40 -0.91
C PRO A 6 -4.17 12.10 -0.04
N ASN A 7 -4.65 11.43 1.01
CA ASN A 7 -5.61 12.03 1.93
C ASN A 7 -4.91 13.12 2.75
N PRO A 8 -5.38 14.41 2.72
CA PRO A 8 -4.70 15.53 3.36
C PRO A 8 -4.69 15.49 4.89
N THR A 9 -5.53 14.66 5.50
CA THR A 9 -5.58 14.48 6.97
C THR A 9 -4.91 13.20 7.47
N ASN A 10 -4.45 12.35 6.56
CA ASN A 10 -3.85 11.06 6.89
C ASN A 10 -2.32 11.17 6.95
N THR A 11 -1.71 10.61 8.00
CA THR A 11 -0.27 10.60 8.25
C THR A 11 0.42 9.30 7.81
N CYS A 12 -0.24 8.43 7.04
CA CYS A 12 0.36 7.21 6.50
C CYS A 12 1.64 7.54 5.72
N PHE A 13 2.70 6.78 5.94
CA PHE A 13 3.96 6.98 5.24
C PHE A 13 3.84 6.77 3.72
N GLY A 14 3.07 5.77 3.29
CA GLY A 14 2.91 5.49 1.87
C GLY A 14 2.00 6.47 1.14
N CYS A 15 0.78 6.71 1.64
CA CYS A 15 -0.26 7.45 0.91
C CYS A 15 -0.86 8.64 1.67
N GLY A 16 -0.31 9.02 2.82
CA GLY A 16 -0.84 10.13 3.62
C GLY A 16 -0.34 11.50 3.14
N GLY A 17 -1.27 12.41 2.83
CA GLY A 17 -0.94 13.78 2.44
C GLY A 17 -0.39 14.64 3.58
N ALA A 18 -0.75 14.33 4.84
CA ALA A 18 -0.30 15.04 6.02
C ALA A 18 1.10 14.65 6.50
N ASN A 19 1.68 13.55 6.01
CA ASN A 19 3.05 13.17 6.34
C ASN A 19 4.04 13.88 5.41
N GLU A 20 4.75 14.87 5.91
CA GLU A 20 5.72 15.65 5.13
C GLU A 20 6.88 14.80 4.59
N ARG A 21 7.25 13.72 5.29
CA ARG A 21 8.31 12.78 4.92
C ARG A 21 7.81 11.54 4.19
N GLY A 22 6.49 11.43 3.99
CA GLY A 22 5.85 10.29 3.33
C GLY A 22 6.03 10.31 1.81
N MET A 23 5.78 9.16 1.21
CA MET A 23 5.90 8.96 -0.24
C MET A 23 4.78 9.65 -1.03
N LYS A 24 3.63 9.93 -0.40
CA LYS A 24 2.44 10.57 -1.00
C LYS A 24 1.98 9.89 -2.28
N LEU A 25 2.01 8.56 -2.28
CA LEU A 25 1.62 7.77 -3.43
C LEU A 25 0.18 8.03 -3.83
N THR A 26 -0.04 8.23 -5.12
CA THR A 26 -1.35 8.44 -5.74
C THR A 26 -1.74 7.21 -6.52
N PHE A 27 -3.00 6.81 -6.41
CA PHE A 27 -3.54 5.66 -7.10
C PHE A 27 -4.79 6.03 -7.89
N GLU A 28 -5.18 5.15 -8.78
CA GLU A 28 -6.43 5.20 -9.53
C GLU A 28 -7.21 3.90 -9.34
N GLN A 29 -8.51 4.02 -9.22
CA GLN A 29 -9.43 2.89 -9.15
C GLN A 29 -10.03 2.64 -10.53
N ASP A 30 -9.87 1.42 -11.01
CA ASP A 30 -10.47 0.92 -12.25
C ASP A 30 -11.62 -0.03 -11.88
N ASP A 31 -12.86 0.48 -11.95
CA ASP A 31 -14.06 -0.27 -11.57
C ASP A 31 -14.36 -1.41 -12.55
N ASP A 32 -14.06 -1.23 -13.82
CA ASP A 32 -14.33 -2.22 -14.87
C ASP A 32 -13.36 -3.41 -14.74
N ALA A 33 -12.08 -3.13 -14.60
CA ALA A 33 -11.05 -4.15 -14.40
C ALA A 33 -10.96 -4.68 -12.97
N LYS A 34 -11.65 -4.04 -12.01
CA LYS A 34 -11.56 -4.31 -10.55
C LYS A 34 -10.12 -4.28 -10.06
N ARG A 35 -9.38 -3.24 -10.44
CA ARG A 35 -7.97 -3.04 -10.11
C ARG A 35 -7.73 -1.67 -9.51
N ILE A 36 -6.70 -1.62 -8.68
CA ILE A 36 -6.06 -0.37 -8.26
C ILE A 36 -4.78 -0.23 -9.05
N ARG A 37 -4.52 0.96 -9.60
CA ARG A 37 -3.33 1.27 -10.38
C ARG A 37 -2.63 2.50 -9.85
N GLY A 38 -1.33 2.62 -10.13
CA GLY A 38 -0.54 3.82 -9.86
C GLY A 38 0.61 3.93 -10.84
N ARG A 39 1.07 5.18 -11.07
CA ARG A 39 2.28 5.47 -11.86
C ARG A 39 3.09 6.52 -11.13
N PHE A 40 4.35 6.21 -10.84
CA PHE A 40 5.26 7.12 -10.15
C PHE A 40 6.71 6.69 -10.34
N ALA A 41 7.63 7.59 -10.03
CA ALA A 41 9.05 7.30 -9.90
C ALA A 41 9.45 7.47 -8.43
N LEU A 42 10.43 6.70 -7.99
CA LEU A 42 11.00 6.81 -6.64
C LEU A 42 12.41 7.40 -6.75
N GLY A 43 12.65 8.50 -6.05
CA GLY A 43 13.89 9.22 -6.07
C GLY A 43 15.01 8.59 -5.21
N ALA A 44 16.18 9.23 -5.21
CA ALA A 44 17.37 8.77 -4.51
C ALA A 44 17.20 8.71 -2.98
N GLU A 45 16.24 9.42 -2.40
CA GLU A 45 15.89 9.35 -0.98
C GLU A 45 15.39 7.96 -0.55
N TYR A 46 14.98 7.13 -1.50
CA TYR A 46 14.51 5.75 -1.30
C TYR A 46 15.54 4.70 -1.72
N GLU A 47 16.79 5.12 -1.96
CA GLU A 47 17.87 4.26 -2.41
C GLU A 47 18.29 3.24 -1.34
N GLY A 48 18.61 2.02 -1.77
CA GLY A 48 19.28 1.00 -0.98
C GLY A 48 20.71 0.82 -1.47
N GLY A 49 20.96 -0.19 -2.32
CA GLY A 49 22.21 -0.26 -3.07
C GLY A 49 22.30 0.89 -4.09
N LYS A 50 23.52 1.38 -4.35
CA LYS A 50 23.75 2.56 -5.21
C LYS A 50 23.04 2.43 -6.57
N GLY A 51 22.17 3.39 -6.87
CA GLY A 51 21.39 3.45 -8.11
C GLY A 51 20.10 2.63 -8.11
N TYR A 52 19.78 1.92 -7.01
CA TYR A 52 18.61 1.06 -6.92
C TYR A 52 17.75 1.38 -5.69
N ILE A 53 16.45 1.27 -5.86
CA ILE A 53 15.48 1.48 -4.78
C ILE A 53 15.60 0.36 -3.74
N HIS A 54 15.57 0.75 -2.48
CA HIS A 54 15.62 -0.17 -1.35
C HIS A 54 14.42 -1.16 -1.39
N GLY A 55 14.69 -2.45 -1.17
CA GLY A 55 13.66 -3.49 -1.18
C GLY A 55 12.51 -3.23 -0.21
N GLY A 56 12.78 -2.62 0.95
CA GLY A 56 11.75 -2.20 1.89
C GLY A 56 10.80 -1.13 1.32
N MET A 57 11.29 -0.22 0.46
CA MET A 57 10.44 0.78 -0.20
C MET A 57 9.55 0.13 -1.25
N ILE A 58 10.05 -0.86 -1.97
CA ILE A 58 9.24 -1.69 -2.88
C ILE A 58 8.14 -2.42 -2.09
N ALA A 59 8.45 -2.94 -0.91
CA ALA A 59 7.47 -3.55 -0.02
C ALA A 59 6.37 -2.57 0.41
N VAL A 60 6.73 -1.32 0.75
CA VAL A 60 5.75 -0.26 1.08
C VAL A 60 4.81 -0.01 -0.10
N VAL A 61 5.34 0.13 -1.31
CA VAL A 61 4.52 0.36 -2.52
C VAL A 61 3.54 -0.79 -2.76
N LEU A 62 4.01 -2.03 -2.63
CA LEU A 62 3.16 -3.21 -2.81
C LEU A 62 2.09 -3.32 -1.71
N ASP A 63 2.45 -3.08 -0.45
CA ASP A 63 1.49 -3.07 0.65
C ASP A 63 0.42 -1.98 0.47
N GLU A 64 0.81 -0.78 0.04
CA GLU A 64 -0.11 0.33 -0.22
C GLU A 64 -1.12 0.01 -1.33
N VAL A 65 -0.68 -0.48 -2.48
CA VAL A 65 -1.61 -0.81 -3.57
C VAL A 65 -2.57 -1.91 -3.16
N MET A 66 -2.11 -2.93 -2.43
CA MET A 66 -2.96 -4.00 -1.91
C MET A 66 -3.94 -3.49 -0.85
N GLY A 67 -3.51 -2.60 0.03
CA GLY A 67 -4.38 -1.95 1.01
C GLY A 67 -5.48 -1.10 0.36
N LYS A 68 -5.21 -0.48 -0.81
CA LYS A 68 -6.25 0.23 -1.59
C LYS A 68 -7.30 -0.72 -2.17
N VAL A 69 -6.93 -1.96 -2.52
CA VAL A 69 -7.89 -2.98 -2.95
C VAL A 69 -8.89 -3.31 -1.83
N CYS A 70 -8.45 -3.37 -0.57
CA CYS A 70 -9.36 -3.54 0.57
C CYS A 70 -10.39 -2.41 0.64
N ARG A 71 -9.96 -1.16 0.45
CA ARG A 71 -10.86 0.01 0.44
C ARG A 71 -11.82 -0.02 -0.75
N PHE A 72 -11.33 -0.40 -1.92
CA PHE A 72 -12.16 -0.57 -3.11
C PHE A 72 -13.30 -1.57 -2.87
N ARG A 73 -13.02 -2.65 -2.15
CA ARG A 73 -14.04 -3.61 -1.70
C ARG A 73 -15.00 -3.03 -0.63
N GLY A 74 -14.70 -1.87 -0.08
CA GLY A 74 -15.51 -1.25 0.97
C GLY A 74 -15.27 -1.81 2.38
N VAL A 75 -14.13 -2.46 2.63
CA VAL A 75 -13.79 -3.04 3.93
C VAL A 75 -12.59 -2.36 4.57
N ARG A 76 -12.55 -2.38 5.89
CA ARG A 76 -11.36 -2.03 6.67
C ARG A 76 -10.60 -3.33 6.98
N ALA A 77 -9.35 -3.40 6.58
CA ALA A 77 -8.50 -4.56 6.80
C ALA A 77 -7.09 -4.14 7.20
N VAL A 78 -6.35 -5.05 7.79
CA VAL A 78 -4.94 -4.89 8.15
C VAL A 78 -4.11 -5.98 7.51
N THR A 79 -2.90 -5.63 7.12
CA THR A 79 -1.91 -6.58 6.60
C THR A 79 -1.54 -7.58 7.71
N ALA A 80 -1.74 -8.86 7.45
CA ALA A 80 -1.36 -9.95 8.35
C ALA A 80 -0.15 -10.73 7.85
N GLU A 81 -0.03 -10.87 6.55
CA GLU A 81 1.10 -11.52 5.88
C GLU A 81 1.42 -10.81 4.57
N LEU A 82 2.70 -10.74 4.26
CA LEU A 82 3.20 -10.19 3.01
C LEU A 82 4.34 -11.07 2.50
N ASN A 83 4.13 -11.69 1.34
CA ASN A 83 5.13 -12.48 0.64
C ASN A 83 5.55 -11.74 -0.63
N LEU A 84 6.84 -11.44 -0.76
CA LEU A 84 7.39 -10.62 -1.85
C LEU A 84 8.40 -11.41 -2.68
N GLU A 85 8.30 -11.25 -3.98
CA GLU A 85 9.28 -11.70 -4.95
C GLU A 85 9.92 -10.47 -5.62
N TYR A 86 11.22 -10.35 -5.50
CA TYR A 86 12.03 -9.32 -6.18
C TYR A 86 12.64 -9.96 -7.43
N LEU A 87 12.01 -9.74 -8.56
CA LEU A 87 12.38 -10.40 -9.82
C LEU A 87 13.49 -9.67 -10.55
N ARG A 88 13.49 -8.34 -10.45
CA ARG A 88 14.49 -7.46 -11.05
C ARG A 88 14.73 -6.23 -10.18
N PRO A 89 15.95 -5.67 -10.16
CA PRO A 89 16.22 -4.45 -9.41
C PRO A 89 15.45 -3.26 -10.01
N VAL A 90 14.93 -2.40 -9.13
CA VAL A 90 14.23 -1.17 -9.50
C VAL A 90 15.24 -0.03 -9.48
N LYS A 91 15.45 0.63 -10.60
CA LYS A 91 16.37 1.79 -10.70
C LYS A 91 15.75 3.03 -10.06
N VAL A 92 16.59 3.85 -9.44
CA VAL A 92 16.20 5.20 -8.98
C VAL A 92 15.69 6.00 -10.17
N ASP A 93 14.64 6.81 -9.95
CA ASP A 93 13.97 7.66 -10.94
C ASP A 93 13.36 6.95 -12.15
N ALA A 94 13.37 5.62 -12.17
CA ALA A 94 12.63 4.89 -13.20
C ALA A 94 11.12 5.05 -13.03
N MET A 95 10.40 5.30 -14.12
CA MET A 95 8.94 5.31 -14.10
C MET A 95 8.40 3.89 -13.89
N LEU A 96 7.56 3.74 -12.89
CA LEU A 96 6.97 2.48 -12.47
C LEU A 96 5.46 2.51 -12.68
N ARG A 97 4.91 1.39 -13.09
CA ARG A 97 3.48 1.09 -13.05
C ARG A 97 3.24 0.06 -11.95
N VAL A 98 2.29 0.34 -11.07
CA VAL A 98 1.88 -0.61 -10.02
C VAL A 98 0.42 -0.97 -10.22
N GLU A 99 0.09 -2.24 -9.98
CA GLU A 99 -1.28 -2.73 -10.00
C GLU A 99 -1.56 -3.61 -8.78
N GLY A 100 -2.79 -3.54 -8.27
CA GLY A 100 -3.28 -4.39 -7.20
C GLY A 100 -4.66 -4.95 -7.53
N TYR A 101 -4.91 -6.21 -7.18
CA TYR A 101 -6.19 -6.86 -7.39
C TYR A 101 -6.44 -7.98 -6.36
N GLU A 102 -7.72 -8.23 -6.11
CA GLU A 102 -8.15 -9.33 -5.25
C GLU A 102 -7.99 -10.66 -5.99
N ALA A 103 -7.33 -11.62 -5.36
CA ALA A 103 -7.20 -12.99 -5.86
C ALA A 103 -8.27 -13.91 -5.27
N GLU A 104 -8.52 -13.80 -3.95
CA GLU A 104 -9.43 -14.69 -3.23
C GLU A 104 -9.92 -14.03 -1.94
N MET A 105 -11.11 -14.43 -1.48
CA MET A 105 -11.60 -14.15 -0.14
C MET A 105 -12.04 -15.44 0.55
N ASN A 106 -11.58 -15.64 1.78
CA ASN A 106 -11.98 -16.75 2.63
C ASN A 106 -12.29 -16.24 4.04
N GLY A 107 -13.57 -16.21 4.38
CA GLY A 107 -14.04 -15.63 5.63
C GLY A 107 -13.62 -14.16 5.75
N ARG A 108 -12.83 -13.83 6.77
CA ARG A 108 -12.27 -12.48 6.97
C ARG A 108 -10.91 -12.26 6.30
N ASN A 109 -10.39 -13.25 5.60
CA ASN A 109 -9.10 -13.16 4.93
C ASN A 109 -9.29 -12.77 3.47
N LEU A 110 -8.70 -11.64 3.08
CA LEU A 110 -8.55 -11.21 1.70
C LEU A 110 -7.14 -11.53 1.24
N PHE A 111 -7.03 -12.28 0.15
CA PHE A 111 -5.78 -12.56 -0.53
C PHE A 111 -5.67 -11.63 -1.73
N ILE A 112 -4.66 -10.78 -1.73
CA ILE A 112 -4.50 -9.72 -2.71
C ILE A 112 -3.12 -9.85 -3.35
N VAL A 113 -3.05 -9.56 -4.64
CA VAL A 113 -1.80 -9.52 -5.41
C VAL A 113 -1.48 -8.07 -5.75
N GLY A 114 -0.21 -7.70 -5.58
CA GLY A 114 0.35 -6.45 -6.04
C GLY A 114 1.52 -6.70 -7.00
N GLU A 115 1.64 -5.93 -8.05
CA GLU A 115 2.67 -6.08 -9.07
C GLU A 115 3.26 -4.73 -9.44
N ILE A 116 4.58 -4.70 -9.63
CA ILE A 116 5.32 -3.52 -10.10
C ILE A 116 5.98 -3.85 -11.44
N TRP A 117 5.74 -2.99 -12.42
CA TRP A 117 6.21 -3.11 -13.78
C TRP A 117 7.00 -1.88 -14.20
N ASP A 118 7.95 -2.02 -15.10
CA ASP A 118 8.58 -0.88 -15.78
C ASP A 118 7.76 -0.43 -17.01
N GLU A 119 8.25 0.60 -17.71
CA GLU A 119 7.61 1.11 -18.94
C GLU A 119 7.69 0.16 -20.14
N ALA A 120 8.58 -0.84 -20.09
CA ALA A 120 8.71 -1.88 -21.11
C ALA A 120 7.85 -3.11 -20.80
N ASP A 121 6.90 -3.01 -19.86
CA ASP A 121 6.05 -4.10 -19.39
C ASP A 121 6.83 -5.30 -18.81
N VAL A 122 8.01 -5.03 -18.22
CA VAL A 122 8.78 -6.03 -17.50
C VAL A 122 8.35 -6.05 -16.04
N LEU A 123 7.95 -7.21 -15.54
CA LEU A 123 7.62 -7.40 -14.13
C LEU A 123 8.89 -7.33 -13.26
N LEU A 124 8.94 -6.36 -12.35
CA LEU A 124 10.07 -6.10 -11.48
C LEU A 124 9.91 -6.74 -10.10
N ALA A 125 8.70 -6.67 -9.54
CA ALA A 125 8.37 -7.24 -8.24
C ALA A 125 6.90 -7.66 -8.17
N ARG A 126 6.62 -8.67 -7.35
CA ARG A 126 5.26 -9.13 -7.06
C ARG A 126 5.11 -9.35 -5.56
N GLY A 127 3.96 -8.96 -5.02
CA GLY A 127 3.54 -9.24 -3.65
C GLY A 127 2.27 -10.07 -3.63
N LYS A 128 2.20 -10.98 -2.66
CA LYS A 128 0.95 -11.66 -2.27
C LYS A 128 0.72 -11.35 -0.80
N GLY A 129 -0.38 -10.66 -0.50
CA GLY A 129 -0.74 -10.26 0.84
C GLY A 129 -1.99 -10.97 1.34
N ARG A 130 -1.99 -11.34 2.63
CA ARG A 130 -3.20 -11.71 3.35
C ARG A 130 -3.59 -10.56 4.27
N PHE A 131 -4.77 -10.02 4.03
CA PHE A 131 -5.35 -8.92 4.79
C PHE A 131 -6.53 -9.44 5.62
N VAL A 132 -6.58 -9.09 6.89
CA VAL A 132 -7.65 -9.51 7.79
C VAL A 132 -8.66 -8.38 7.95
N ILE A 133 -9.90 -8.64 7.55
CA ILE A 133 -11.03 -7.70 7.68
C ILE A 133 -11.32 -7.47 9.17
N LEU A 134 -11.31 -6.20 9.58
CA LEU A 134 -11.61 -5.78 10.94
C LEU A 134 -13.12 -5.82 11.19
N ARG A 135 -13.52 -6.31 12.37
CA ARG A 135 -14.89 -6.18 12.86
C ARG A 135 -15.08 -4.81 13.53
N ASP A 136 -16.31 -4.35 13.62
CA ASP A 136 -16.61 -3.09 14.32
C ASP A 136 -16.16 -3.11 15.79
N THR A 137 -16.18 -4.27 16.44
CA THR A 137 -15.65 -4.48 17.79
C THR A 137 -14.14 -4.28 17.86
N ASP A 138 -13.40 -4.74 16.85
CA ASP A 138 -11.94 -4.58 16.78
C ASP A 138 -11.55 -3.10 16.62
N VAL A 139 -12.34 -2.36 15.84
CA VAL A 139 -12.15 -0.92 15.61
C VAL A 139 -12.39 -0.12 16.90
N ARG A 140 -13.53 -0.36 17.56
CA ARG A 140 -13.88 0.33 18.82
C ARG A 140 -12.87 0.08 19.92
N ASN A 141 -12.35 -1.15 20.07
CA ASN A 141 -11.35 -1.49 21.06
C ASN A 141 -10.02 -0.74 20.81
N ARG A 142 -9.61 -0.57 19.55
CA ARG A 142 -8.40 0.20 19.19
C ARG A 142 -8.55 1.68 19.51
N GLU A 143 -9.68 2.28 19.15
CA GLU A 143 -9.98 3.69 19.40
C GLU A 143 -10.01 3.98 20.92
N SER A 144 -10.65 3.10 21.71
CA SER A 144 -10.70 3.20 23.16
C SER A 144 -9.32 3.06 23.81
N ARG A 145 -8.48 2.18 23.27
CA ARG A 145 -7.10 2.00 23.76
C ARG A 145 -6.24 3.21 23.43
N ALA A 146 -6.28 3.71 22.21
CA ALA A 146 -5.55 4.90 21.78
C ALA A 146 -5.92 6.15 22.59
N ALA A 147 -7.21 6.32 22.89
CA ALA A 147 -7.69 7.40 23.76
C ALA A 147 -7.14 7.32 25.18
N ARG A 148 -7.07 6.10 25.78
CA ARG A 148 -6.49 5.87 27.10
C ARG A 148 -4.99 6.13 27.14
N GLU A 149 -4.25 5.69 26.11
CA GLU A 149 -2.80 5.90 26.01
C GLU A 149 -2.47 7.39 25.82
N SER A 150 -3.29 8.14 25.08
CA SER A 150 -3.15 9.59 24.91
C SER A 150 -3.42 10.33 26.21
N ALA A 151 -4.47 9.98 26.96
CA ALA A 151 -4.79 10.57 28.26
C ALA A 151 -3.70 10.30 29.31
N ALA A 152 -3.10 9.10 29.31
CA ALA A 152 -2.02 8.74 30.22
C ALA A 152 -0.70 9.51 29.95
N LYS A 153 -0.46 9.95 28.70
CA LYS A 153 0.71 10.76 28.32
C LYS A 153 0.54 12.25 28.62
N SER A 154 -0.68 12.70 28.88
CA SER A 154 -1.03 14.11 29.18
C SER A 154 -1.10 14.41 30.68
N SER A 155 -0.94 13.39 31.50
CA SER A 155 -0.89 13.47 32.96
C SER A 155 0.54 13.34 33.45
#